data_601859a50a7d2b52872261a8f00ec9a2
#
_entry.id   601859a50a7d2b52872261a8f00ec9a2
#
_cell.length_a   1.000
_cell.length_b   1.000
_cell.length_c   1.000
_cell.angle_alpha   90.00
_cell.angle_beta   90.00
_cell.angle_gamma   90.00
#
_symmetry.space_group_name_H-M   'P 1'
#
loop_
_entity.id
_entity.type
_entity.pdbx_description
1 polymer ?
#
loop_
_entity_poly.entity_id
_entity_poly.type
_entity_poly.pdbx_seq_one_letter_code
_entity_poly.pdbx_strand_id
1 'polypeptide(L)'
;MATDARDHATVSELLGAWALQALPADEQRTVPAHLADCEECAAEAERLRATVRSLNGPNGHGTNEHGTNGNENGTGVGIGANGHGAAGAPPDDAAGHPPLRTDTGPLAAALARRPPAPRATPTTAPHAQPYAATVAALQALLAEADDAWSTEVVHGWTVRDTVAHLIAADEPLAVHLGLPAHEPPADAVGDGDWRTLWEARTRTVIAHERARDPHATVAVWHARAAELLAAPAASDPELAAQAATLMAARLPVAEHYLVRAFETWIHSYDIGRALDRPVPPPPAGHLWQLVRLAVRILGQALGPKAPPVALTVTDASRTTEWILGSEDEPVRAELALDPVDFCLLVGGRTTPDALPPGTGDPTAARTLLDRAARLAWL
;
A
#
# COMPACT_ATOMS: atom_id res chain seq x y z
N MET A 1 -21.33 -5.34 35.25
CA MET A 1 -22.24 -5.26 34.09
C MET A 1 -21.87 -4.21 33.03
N ALA A 2 -21.13 -3.15 33.32
CA ALA A 2 -20.71 -2.15 32.29
C ALA A 2 -19.40 -2.50 31.56
N THR A 3 -18.56 -3.34 32.14
CA THR A 3 -17.29 -3.83 31.57
C THR A 3 -17.55 -4.86 30.46
N ASP A 4 -18.52 -5.73 30.67
CA ASP A 4 -18.90 -6.84 29.78
C ASP A 4 -19.41 -6.37 28.41
N ALA A 5 -20.19 -5.28 28.36
CA ALA A 5 -20.73 -4.76 27.11
C ALA A 5 -19.68 -4.03 26.23
N ARG A 6 -18.64 -3.44 26.84
CA ARG A 6 -17.52 -2.83 26.09
C ARG A 6 -16.61 -3.89 25.53
N ASP A 7 -16.33 -4.94 26.29
CA ASP A 7 -15.51 -6.06 25.86
C ASP A 7 -16.18 -6.81 24.69
N HIS A 8 -17.53 -6.98 24.73
CA HIS A 8 -18.29 -7.59 23.65
C HIS A 8 -18.20 -6.78 22.35
N ALA A 9 -18.42 -5.47 22.37
CA ALA A 9 -18.35 -4.61 21.19
C ALA A 9 -16.94 -4.63 20.56
N THR A 10 -15.90 -4.52 21.40
CA THR A 10 -14.50 -4.55 20.95
C THR A 10 -14.15 -5.88 20.32
N VAL A 11 -14.52 -7.01 20.92
CA VAL A 11 -14.24 -8.33 20.36
C VAL A 11 -15.04 -8.59 19.10
N SER A 12 -16.31 -8.16 19.04
CA SER A 12 -17.14 -8.29 17.84
C SER A 12 -16.50 -7.62 16.60
N GLU A 13 -15.86 -6.46 16.77
CA GLU A 13 -15.12 -5.77 15.70
C GLU A 13 -13.86 -6.54 15.26
N LEU A 14 -13.27 -7.33 16.13
CA LEU A 14 -12.05 -8.10 15.84
C LEU A 14 -12.32 -9.46 15.19
N LEU A 15 -13.55 -10.00 15.24
CA LEU A 15 -13.86 -11.37 14.82
C LEU A 15 -13.53 -11.63 13.34
N GLY A 16 -13.73 -10.67 12.48
CA GLY A 16 -13.41 -10.79 11.05
C GLY A 16 -11.90 -10.98 10.82
N ALA A 17 -11.10 -10.11 11.41
CA ALA A 17 -9.64 -10.18 11.33
C ALA A 17 -9.09 -11.44 12.02
N TRP A 18 -9.71 -11.85 13.14
CA TRP A 18 -9.34 -13.09 13.82
C TRP A 18 -9.64 -14.35 12.99
N ALA A 19 -10.78 -14.41 12.31
CA ALA A 19 -11.13 -15.53 11.44
C ALA A 19 -10.14 -15.67 10.26
N LEU A 20 -9.58 -14.56 9.80
CA LEU A 20 -8.55 -14.48 8.74
C LEU A 20 -7.12 -14.64 9.28
N GLN A 21 -6.93 -14.82 10.60
CA GLN A 21 -5.62 -14.88 11.27
C GLN A 21 -4.77 -13.60 11.06
N ALA A 22 -5.42 -12.45 10.90
CA ALA A 22 -4.81 -11.16 10.57
C ALA A 22 -4.63 -10.23 11.79
N LEU A 23 -4.93 -10.69 13.02
CA LEU A 23 -4.74 -9.90 14.23
C LEU A 23 -3.28 -9.91 14.71
N PRO A 24 -2.83 -8.80 15.34
CA PRO A 24 -1.59 -8.78 16.12
C PRO A 24 -1.59 -9.84 17.23
N ALA A 25 -0.41 -10.31 17.65
CA ALA A 25 -0.28 -11.45 18.58
C ALA A 25 -0.87 -11.21 19.98
N ASP A 26 -0.98 -9.96 20.42
CA ASP A 26 -1.61 -9.54 21.67
C ASP A 26 -3.15 -9.59 21.58
N GLU A 27 -3.73 -9.05 20.50
CA GLU A 27 -5.18 -9.09 20.26
C GLU A 27 -5.65 -10.51 19.94
N GLN A 28 -4.83 -11.32 19.27
CA GLN A 28 -5.13 -12.71 18.96
C GLN A 28 -5.33 -13.59 20.21
N ARG A 29 -4.78 -13.19 21.36
CA ARG A 29 -4.96 -13.88 22.63
C ARG A 29 -6.22 -13.48 23.41
N THR A 30 -6.74 -12.28 23.18
CA THR A 30 -7.94 -11.77 23.87
C THR A 30 -9.23 -12.35 23.31
N VAL A 31 -9.31 -12.59 22.01
CA VAL A 31 -10.50 -13.12 21.35
C VAL A 31 -10.91 -14.49 21.88
N PRO A 32 -10.04 -15.53 21.99
CA PRO A 32 -10.44 -16.83 22.49
C PRO A 32 -10.97 -16.83 23.92
N ALA A 33 -10.45 -15.96 24.79
CA ALA A 33 -10.95 -15.83 26.16
C ALA A 33 -12.40 -15.34 26.18
N HIS A 34 -12.72 -14.32 25.37
CA HIS A 34 -14.08 -13.81 25.25
C HIS A 34 -15.04 -14.82 24.61
N LEU A 35 -14.58 -15.57 23.59
CA LEU A 35 -15.41 -16.58 22.92
C LEU A 35 -15.81 -17.72 23.85
N ALA A 36 -15.06 -17.98 24.94
CA ALA A 36 -15.41 -18.97 25.94
C ALA A 36 -16.61 -18.54 26.81
N ASP A 37 -16.80 -17.22 26.96
CA ASP A 37 -17.79 -16.64 27.86
C ASP A 37 -18.96 -15.96 27.11
N CYS A 38 -18.89 -15.81 25.78
CA CYS A 38 -19.91 -15.15 24.95
C CYS A 38 -20.37 -16.04 23.80
N GLU A 39 -21.57 -16.63 23.94
CA GLU A 39 -22.16 -17.51 22.91
C GLU A 39 -22.42 -16.80 21.58
N GLU A 40 -22.79 -15.51 21.60
CA GLU A 40 -23.09 -14.72 20.40
C GLU A 40 -21.82 -14.51 19.56
N CYS A 41 -20.71 -14.07 20.19
CA CYS A 41 -19.42 -13.93 19.52
C CYS A 41 -18.87 -15.28 19.06
N ALA A 42 -19.07 -16.36 19.81
CA ALA A 42 -18.63 -17.70 19.41
C ALA A 42 -19.38 -18.19 18.16
N ALA A 43 -20.68 -17.98 18.07
CA ALA A 43 -21.49 -18.33 16.90
C ALA A 43 -21.10 -17.51 15.66
N GLU A 44 -20.82 -16.21 15.84
CA GLU A 44 -20.35 -15.35 14.74
C GLU A 44 -18.96 -15.75 14.27
N ALA A 45 -18.03 -16.02 15.19
CA ALA A 45 -16.70 -16.50 14.89
C ALA A 45 -16.71 -17.78 14.05
N GLU A 46 -17.60 -18.76 14.37
CA GLU A 46 -17.75 -19.98 13.58
C GLU A 46 -18.35 -19.73 12.19
N ARG A 47 -19.30 -18.81 12.05
CA ARG A 47 -19.85 -18.40 10.75
C ARG A 47 -18.76 -17.79 9.86
N LEU A 48 -17.95 -16.88 10.42
CA LEU A 48 -16.85 -16.24 9.69
C LEU A 48 -15.79 -17.26 9.27
N ARG A 49 -15.40 -18.17 10.17
CA ARG A 49 -14.46 -19.26 9.83
C ARG A 49 -15.01 -20.21 8.77
N ALA A 50 -16.30 -20.52 8.81
CA ALA A 50 -16.94 -21.34 7.78
C ALA A 50 -16.90 -20.65 6.41
N THR A 51 -17.12 -19.33 6.39
CA THR A 51 -17.02 -18.52 5.17
C THR A 51 -15.58 -18.52 4.63
N VAL A 52 -14.58 -18.31 5.49
CA VAL A 52 -13.16 -18.36 5.10
C VAL A 52 -12.78 -19.73 4.55
N ARG A 53 -13.22 -20.82 5.19
CA ARG A 53 -13.01 -22.20 4.65
C ARG A 53 -13.67 -22.40 3.29
N SER A 54 -14.85 -21.88 3.08
CA SER A 54 -15.57 -21.96 1.80
C SER A 54 -14.88 -21.18 0.68
N LEU A 55 -14.29 -20.03 1.00
CA LEU A 55 -13.54 -19.20 0.05
C LEU A 55 -12.18 -19.82 -0.34
N ASN A 56 -11.52 -20.52 0.60
CA ASN A 56 -10.24 -21.17 0.35
C ASN A 56 -10.33 -22.50 -0.44
N GLY A 57 -11.54 -23.05 -0.67
CA GLY A 57 -11.77 -24.24 -1.46
C GLY A 57 -11.06 -25.50 -0.94
N PRO A 58 -11.34 -26.70 -1.51
CA PRO A 58 -10.73 -27.96 -1.07
C PRO A 58 -9.24 -28.13 -1.43
N ASN A 59 -8.60 -27.14 -2.07
CA ASN A 59 -7.20 -27.17 -2.51
C ASN A 59 -6.28 -26.22 -1.75
N GLY A 60 -6.73 -25.67 -0.62
CA GLY A 60 -5.87 -24.86 0.25
C GLY A 60 -4.86 -25.73 1.01
N HIS A 61 -3.62 -25.76 0.57
CA HIS A 61 -2.53 -26.40 1.29
C HIS A 61 -2.29 -25.67 2.62
N GLY A 62 -2.80 -26.28 3.70
CA GLY A 62 -2.45 -25.92 5.06
C GLY A 62 -0.97 -26.22 5.33
N THR A 63 -0.24 -25.20 5.74
CA THR A 63 1.11 -25.34 6.24
C THR A 63 1.11 -25.42 7.75
N ASN A 64 1.88 -26.42 8.25
CA ASN A 64 2.50 -26.56 9.57
C ASN A 64 1.63 -26.99 10.75
N GLU A 65 1.56 -28.29 10.92
CA GLU A 65 1.62 -28.87 12.27
C GLU A 65 3.02 -29.44 12.53
N HIS A 66 3.72 -28.85 13.47
CA HIS A 66 4.87 -29.46 14.12
C HIS A 66 4.31 -30.44 15.18
N GLY A 67 4.44 -31.72 14.90
CA GLY A 67 4.22 -32.80 15.85
C GLY A 67 5.39 -33.78 15.78
N THR A 68 6.17 -33.78 16.84
CA THR A 68 7.29 -34.68 17.11
C THR A 68 6.84 -36.10 17.39
N ASN A 69 7.69 -37.04 17.00
CA ASN A 69 7.97 -38.40 17.53
C ASN A 69 7.33 -39.60 16.90
N GLY A 70 8.25 -40.55 16.62
CA GLY A 70 8.02 -41.98 16.73
C GLY A 70 8.57 -42.80 15.59
N ASN A 71 9.79 -43.17 15.76
CA ASN A 71 10.59 -44.28 15.21
C ASN A 71 9.79 -45.57 15.05
N GLU A 72 9.93 -46.34 13.96
CA GLU A 72 10.46 -47.72 13.91
C GLU A 72 10.21 -48.41 12.55
N ASN A 73 11.29 -48.88 12.03
CA ASN A 73 11.64 -50.10 11.26
C ASN A 73 10.54 -50.91 10.52
N GLY A 74 10.87 -51.28 9.28
CA GLY A 74 10.26 -52.44 8.62
C GLY A 74 10.66 -52.59 7.16
N THR A 75 11.73 -53.32 6.96
CA THR A 75 12.26 -53.96 5.76
C THR A 75 11.22 -54.69 4.88
N GLY A 76 11.46 -54.72 3.56
CA GLY A 76 10.87 -55.79 2.72
C GLY A 76 10.77 -55.51 1.22
N VAL A 77 11.77 -55.70 0.50
CA VAL A 77 12.06 -56.40 -0.76
C VAL A 77 10.83 -57.07 -1.43
N GLY A 78 10.70 -56.93 -2.76
CA GLY A 78 9.93 -57.88 -3.55
C GLY A 78 9.63 -57.47 -4.98
N ILE A 79 10.48 -57.84 -5.84
CA ILE A 79 10.47 -57.93 -7.31
C ILE A 79 9.33 -58.85 -7.78
N GLY A 80 8.74 -58.61 -8.97
CA GLY A 80 8.03 -59.66 -9.66
C GLY A 80 7.20 -59.21 -10.87
N ALA A 81 7.70 -59.59 -12.00
CA ALA A 81 7.15 -59.35 -13.34
C ALA A 81 6.14 -60.42 -13.77
N ASN A 82 5.44 -60.05 -14.85
CA ASN A 82 4.84 -60.91 -15.89
C ASN A 82 3.53 -61.70 -15.62
N GLY A 83 2.63 -61.63 -16.58
CA GLY A 83 1.80 -62.74 -16.90
C GLY A 83 0.54 -62.40 -17.73
N HIS A 84 0.62 -62.74 -18.95
CA HIS A 84 -0.43 -62.86 -19.98
C HIS A 84 -1.66 -63.65 -19.53
N GLY A 85 -2.80 -63.32 -20.15
CA GLY A 85 -3.93 -64.26 -20.11
C GLY A 85 -5.23 -63.73 -20.67
N ALA A 86 -5.51 -64.13 -21.82
CA ALA A 86 -6.59 -64.03 -22.77
C ALA A 86 -8.04 -64.26 -22.29
N ALA A 87 -8.95 -63.60 -23.06
CA ALA A 87 -10.25 -64.04 -23.57
C ALA A 87 -11.44 -64.26 -22.62
N GLY A 88 -12.51 -63.55 -22.91
CA GLY A 88 -13.86 -63.87 -22.49
C GLY A 88 -14.83 -62.70 -22.80
N ALA A 89 -15.39 -62.68 -23.98
CA ALA A 89 -16.64 -61.96 -24.32
C ALA A 89 -17.81 -62.97 -24.21
N PRO A 90 -19.05 -62.55 -24.29
CA PRO A 90 -19.91 -61.43 -23.93
C PRO A 90 -21.14 -61.84 -23.11
N PRO A 91 -22.26 -61.16 -23.06
CA PRO A 91 -23.19 -60.89 -24.15
C PRO A 91 -23.80 -59.47 -24.23
N ASP A 92 -24.27 -59.17 -25.43
CA ASP A 92 -25.18 -58.10 -25.78
C ASP A 92 -26.43 -58.02 -24.91
N ASP A 93 -26.75 -56.82 -24.45
CA ASP A 93 -28.08 -56.22 -24.49
C ASP A 93 -28.06 -54.87 -23.72
N ALA A 94 -28.04 -53.76 -24.41
CA ALA A 94 -28.67 -52.54 -23.98
C ALA A 94 -28.68 -51.52 -25.11
N ALA A 95 -29.89 -51.12 -25.45
CA ALA A 95 -30.21 -50.11 -26.43
C ALA A 95 -29.32 -48.87 -26.33
N GLY A 96 -28.48 -48.68 -27.35
CA GLY A 96 -27.59 -47.51 -27.46
C GLY A 96 -28.39 -46.24 -27.63
N HIS A 97 -28.27 -45.37 -26.64
CA HIS A 97 -28.49 -43.95 -26.85
C HIS A 97 -27.35 -43.44 -27.71
N PRO A 98 -27.62 -42.76 -28.83
CA PRO A 98 -26.54 -42.16 -29.60
C PRO A 98 -25.80 -41.16 -28.71
N PRO A 99 -24.46 -41.12 -28.75
CA PRO A 99 -23.72 -40.11 -28.01
C PRO A 99 -24.17 -38.73 -28.48
N LEU A 100 -24.55 -37.87 -27.52
CA LEU A 100 -24.81 -36.45 -27.75
C LEU A 100 -23.55 -35.87 -28.38
N ARG A 101 -23.57 -35.72 -29.71
CA ARG A 101 -22.58 -34.93 -30.42
C ARG A 101 -22.76 -33.50 -29.95
N THR A 102 -21.96 -33.06 -28.98
CA THR A 102 -21.79 -31.66 -28.68
C THR A 102 -21.09 -31.00 -29.87
N ASP A 103 -21.88 -30.59 -30.85
CA ASP A 103 -21.38 -29.76 -31.94
C ASP A 103 -21.06 -28.37 -31.37
N THR A 104 -19.84 -28.21 -30.90
CA THR A 104 -19.33 -26.92 -30.35
C THR A 104 -19.07 -25.92 -31.47
N GLY A 105 -19.18 -26.30 -32.74
CA GLY A 105 -18.89 -25.42 -33.87
C GLY A 105 -19.72 -24.14 -33.91
N PRO A 106 -21.04 -24.15 -33.71
CA PRO A 106 -21.83 -22.92 -33.69
C PRO A 106 -21.54 -22.03 -32.51
N LEU A 107 -21.28 -22.62 -31.33
CA LEU A 107 -20.88 -21.85 -30.13
C LEU A 107 -19.50 -21.25 -30.26
N ALA A 108 -18.52 -22.01 -30.76
CA ALA A 108 -17.17 -21.52 -31.02
C ALA A 108 -17.17 -20.41 -32.09
N ALA A 109 -17.98 -20.55 -33.14
CA ALA A 109 -18.13 -19.51 -34.16
C ALA A 109 -18.83 -18.25 -33.62
N ALA A 110 -19.81 -18.40 -32.72
CA ALA A 110 -20.48 -17.29 -32.08
C ALA A 110 -19.53 -16.55 -31.10
N LEU A 111 -18.73 -17.29 -30.33
CA LEU A 111 -17.72 -16.73 -29.43
C LEU A 111 -16.59 -16.01 -30.21
N ALA A 112 -16.17 -16.55 -31.34
CA ALA A 112 -15.15 -15.92 -32.20
C ALA A 112 -15.64 -14.62 -32.87
N ARG A 113 -16.96 -14.47 -33.07
CA ARG A 113 -17.57 -13.24 -33.59
C ARG A 113 -17.94 -12.23 -32.52
N ARG A 114 -17.89 -12.61 -31.24
CA ARG A 114 -18.14 -11.69 -30.15
C ARG A 114 -16.99 -10.67 -30.10
N PRO A 115 -17.25 -9.35 -30.24
CA PRO A 115 -16.21 -8.37 -30.02
C PRO A 115 -15.62 -8.61 -28.63
N PRO A 116 -14.30 -8.50 -28.45
CA PRO A 116 -13.70 -8.63 -27.14
C PRO A 116 -14.45 -7.69 -26.20
N ALA A 117 -14.99 -8.23 -25.11
CA ALA A 117 -15.58 -7.39 -24.08
C ALA A 117 -14.53 -6.34 -23.71
N PRO A 118 -14.91 -5.04 -23.65
CA PRO A 118 -13.98 -4.06 -23.15
C PRO A 118 -13.50 -4.60 -21.81
N ARG A 119 -12.17 -4.79 -21.68
CA ARG A 119 -11.60 -5.13 -20.37
C ARG A 119 -12.04 -4.00 -19.46
N ALA A 120 -12.85 -4.32 -18.45
CA ALA A 120 -13.14 -3.37 -17.39
C ALA A 120 -11.76 -2.89 -16.90
N THR A 121 -11.48 -1.61 -17.04
CA THR A 121 -10.29 -1.01 -16.46
C THR A 121 -10.35 -1.35 -14.97
N PRO A 122 -9.33 -2.01 -14.39
CA PRO A 122 -9.38 -2.35 -12.98
C PRO A 122 -9.67 -1.06 -12.20
N THR A 123 -10.74 -1.07 -11.41
CA THR A 123 -11.09 0.09 -10.61
C THR A 123 -10.02 0.21 -9.53
N THR A 124 -9.27 1.30 -9.54
CA THR A 124 -8.24 1.59 -8.54
C THR A 124 -8.84 1.57 -7.14
N ALA A 125 -8.28 0.75 -6.25
CA ALA A 125 -8.76 0.63 -4.88
C ALA A 125 -8.52 1.90 -4.06
N PRO A 126 -9.27 2.12 -2.95
CA PRO A 126 -9.20 3.36 -2.17
C PRO A 126 -7.79 3.78 -1.72
N HIS A 127 -6.88 2.83 -1.49
CA HIS A 127 -5.50 3.12 -1.08
C HIS A 127 -4.63 3.70 -2.20
N ALA A 128 -4.92 3.38 -3.47
CA ALA A 128 -4.17 3.88 -4.62
C ALA A 128 -4.86 5.07 -5.32
N GLN A 129 -6.14 5.38 -4.98
CA GLN A 129 -6.85 6.54 -5.52
C GLN A 129 -6.16 7.88 -5.26
N PRO A 130 -5.55 8.16 -4.08
CA PRO A 130 -4.79 9.38 -3.87
C PRO A 130 -3.65 9.54 -4.86
N TYR A 131 -2.91 8.47 -5.17
CA TYR A 131 -1.84 8.52 -6.16
C TYR A 131 -2.39 8.80 -7.57
N ALA A 132 -3.44 8.11 -7.98
CA ALA A 132 -4.09 8.37 -9.27
C ALA A 132 -4.55 9.84 -9.41
N ALA A 133 -5.12 10.39 -8.34
CA ALA A 133 -5.60 11.77 -8.34
C ALA A 133 -4.45 12.80 -8.42
N THR A 134 -3.36 12.59 -7.68
CA THR A 134 -2.20 13.49 -7.69
C THR A 134 -1.43 13.41 -9.02
N VAL A 135 -1.33 12.22 -9.63
CA VAL A 135 -0.78 12.05 -10.99
C VAL A 135 -1.61 12.83 -12.01
N ALA A 136 -2.94 12.70 -11.97
CA ALA A 136 -3.81 13.44 -12.90
C ALA A 136 -3.70 14.97 -12.70
N ALA A 137 -3.60 15.44 -11.46
CA ALA A 137 -3.45 16.86 -11.14
C ALA A 137 -2.11 17.41 -11.65
N LEU A 138 -1.00 16.68 -11.42
CA LEU A 138 0.31 17.10 -11.94
C LEU A 138 0.33 17.06 -13.46
N GLN A 139 -0.26 16.05 -14.09
CA GLN A 139 -0.35 16.00 -15.55
C GLN A 139 -1.10 17.20 -16.12
N ALA A 140 -2.21 17.61 -15.50
CA ALA A 140 -2.94 18.80 -15.91
C ALA A 140 -2.09 20.09 -15.76
N LEU A 141 -1.36 20.23 -14.66
CA LEU A 141 -0.44 21.35 -14.44
C LEU A 141 0.67 21.39 -15.49
N LEU A 142 1.29 20.25 -15.78
CA LEU A 142 2.38 20.16 -16.76
C LEU A 142 1.90 20.38 -18.21
N ALA A 143 0.65 20.05 -18.54
CA ALA A 143 0.05 20.36 -19.83
C ALA A 143 -0.08 21.88 -20.09
N GLU A 144 -0.08 22.67 -19.03
CA GLU A 144 -0.13 24.12 -19.07
C GLU A 144 1.25 24.79 -18.88
N ALA A 145 2.32 24.01 -18.73
CA ALA A 145 3.65 24.55 -18.43
C ALA A 145 4.31 25.26 -19.62
N ASP A 146 3.76 25.10 -20.84
CA ASP A 146 4.31 25.65 -22.08
C ASP A 146 5.84 25.41 -22.21
N ASP A 147 6.66 26.48 -22.34
CA ASP A 147 8.12 26.39 -22.43
C ASP A 147 8.85 26.57 -21.09
N ALA A 148 8.14 26.52 -19.96
CA ALA A 148 8.70 26.82 -18.64
C ALA A 148 9.52 25.67 -18.01
N TRP A 149 9.98 24.72 -18.79
CA TRP A 149 10.71 23.51 -18.36
C TRP A 149 12.02 23.78 -17.62
N SER A 150 12.64 24.94 -17.88
CA SER A 150 13.89 25.38 -17.24
C SER A 150 13.67 26.26 -16.01
N THR A 151 12.42 26.54 -15.63
CA THR A 151 12.13 27.30 -14.42
C THR A 151 12.59 26.52 -13.20
N GLU A 152 13.37 27.18 -12.34
CA GLU A 152 13.83 26.60 -11.08
C GLU A 152 12.67 26.43 -10.11
N VAL A 153 12.59 25.27 -9.44
CA VAL A 153 11.49 24.86 -8.57
C VAL A 153 11.96 24.70 -7.13
N VAL A 154 12.77 23.68 -6.86
CA VAL A 154 13.22 23.31 -5.51
C VAL A 154 14.57 22.58 -5.60
N HIS A 155 15.42 22.67 -4.59
CA HIS A 155 16.73 22.00 -4.54
C HIS A 155 17.69 22.33 -5.71
N GLY A 156 17.48 23.44 -6.42
CA GLY A 156 18.18 23.75 -7.66
C GLY A 156 17.73 22.91 -8.86
N TRP A 157 16.60 22.23 -8.74
CA TRP A 157 15.95 21.48 -9.82
C TRP A 157 15.01 22.39 -10.62
N THR A 158 14.96 22.15 -11.93
CA THR A 158 13.98 22.77 -12.81
C THR A 158 12.68 21.96 -12.81
N VAL A 159 11.64 22.49 -13.48
CA VAL A 159 10.37 21.73 -13.68
C VAL A 159 10.65 20.35 -14.25
N ARG A 160 11.48 20.25 -15.31
CA ARG A 160 11.87 18.96 -15.90
C ARG A 160 12.60 18.06 -14.91
N ASP A 161 13.55 18.60 -14.14
CA ASP A 161 14.31 17.83 -13.17
C ASP A 161 13.42 17.30 -12.04
N THR A 162 12.42 18.08 -11.62
CA THR A 162 11.43 17.65 -10.63
C THR A 162 10.57 16.48 -11.17
N VAL A 163 10.17 16.51 -12.44
CA VAL A 163 9.49 15.36 -13.07
C VAL A 163 10.42 14.14 -13.18
N ALA A 164 11.69 14.35 -13.54
CA ALA A 164 12.68 13.28 -13.59
C ALA A 164 12.94 12.67 -12.20
N HIS A 165 12.94 13.49 -11.14
CA HIS A 165 13.00 12.99 -9.77
C HIS A 165 11.80 12.09 -9.43
N LEU A 166 10.57 12.43 -9.84
CA LEU A 166 9.40 11.58 -9.62
C LEU A 166 9.52 10.22 -10.32
N ILE A 167 10.20 10.13 -11.48
CA ILE A 167 10.50 8.83 -12.12
C ILE A 167 11.38 7.98 -11.19
N ALA A 168 12.44 8.57 -10.62
CA ALA A 168 13.31 7.88 -9.67
C ALA A 168 12.56 7.49 -8.39
N ALA A 169 11.65 8.36 -7.92
CA ALA A 169 10.87 8.15 -6.70
C ALA A 169 9.86 7.00 -6.84
N ASP A 170 9.29 6.81 -7.99
CA ASP A 170 8.35 5.72 -8.27
C ASP A 170 9.05 4.35 -8.46
N GLU A 171 10.33 4.35 -8.79
CA GLU A 171 11.08 3.15 -9.15
C GLU A 171 11.13 2.07 -8.04
N PRO A 172 11.39 2.38 -6.75
CA PRO A 172 11.44 1.35 -5.71
C PRO A 172 10.13 0.57 -5.60
N LEU A 173 8.99 1.24 -5.68
CA LEU A 173 7.68 0.57 -5.67
C LEU A 173 7.48 -0.22 -6.96
N ALA A 174 7.84 0.33 -8.12
CA ALA A 174 7.72 -0.34 -9.40
C ALA A 174 8.52 -1.66 -9.43
N VAL A 175 9.78 -1.64 -9.02
CA VAL A 175 10.64 -2.82 -8.96
C VAL A 175 10.09 -3.85 -7.97
N HIS A 176 9.62 -3.42 -6.82
CA HIS A 176 8.97 -4.31 -5.84
C HIS A 176 7.74 -5.02 -6.43
N LEU A 177 6.97 -4.34 -7.26
CA LEU A 177 5.81 -4.91 -7.95
C LEU A 177 6.15 -5.70 -9.23
N GLY A 178 7.44 -5.93 -9.50
CA GLY A 178 7.92 -6.71 -10.65
C GLY A 178 7.96 -5.94 -11.96
N LEU A 179 7.83 -4.61 -11.92
CA LEU A 179 8.01 -3.75 -13.09
C LEU A 179 9.52 -3.49 -13.33
N PRO A 180 9.94 -3.22 -14.57
CA PRO A 180 11.36 -2.96 -14.88
C PRO A 180 11.84 -1.67 -14.19
N ALA A 181 13.12 -1.64 -13.79
CA ALA A 181 13.79 -0.41 -13.37
C ALA A 181 13.86 0.60 -14.52
N HIS A 182 14.03 1.88 -14.19
CA HIS A 182 14.19 2.95 -15.19
C HIS A 182 15.62 2.98 -15.72
N GLU A 183 15.77 3.30 -17.02
CA GLU A 183 17.07 3.54 -17.64
C GLU A 183 17.68 4.89 -17.20
N PRO A 184 19.02 4.98 -17.09
CA PRO A 184 19.96 3.87 -17.14
C PRO A 184 19.82 3.00 -15.91
N PRO A 185 20.23 1.71 -15.96
CA PRO A 185 20.18 0.84 -14.80
C PRO A 185 20.96 1.47 -13.64
N ALA A 186 20.51 1.24 -12.41
CA ALA A 186 21.26 1.64 -11.24
C ALA A 186 22.65 0.98 -11.27
N ASP A 187 23.69 1.73 -10.93
CA ASP A 187 24.99 1.15 -10.67
C ASP A 187 24.84 0.06 -9.60
N ALA A 188 25.70 -0.96 -9.69
CA ALA A 188 25.70 -2.06 -8.71
C ALA A 188 25.66 -1.47 -7.30
N VAL A 189 24.72 -1.96 -6.48
CA VAL A 189 24.46 -1.46 -5.12
C VAL A 189 25.78 -1.42 -4.35
N GLY A 190 26.30 -0.23 -4.09
CA GLY A 190 27.43 -0.02 -3.19
C GLY A 190 26.99 -0.23 -1.74
N ASP A 191 27.96 -0.41 -0.82
CA ASP A 191 27.73 -0.54 0.63
C ASP A 191 27.29 0.78 1.30
N GLY A 192 26.69 1.70 0.55
CA GLY A 192 26.19 2.98 1.05
C GLY A 192 24.88 2.85 1.83
N ASP A 193 24.64 3.81 2.76
CA ASP A 193 23.32 3.93 3.37
C ASP A 193 22.27 4.27 2.29
N TRP A 194 21.01 3.97 2.59
CA TRP A 194 19.91 4.11 1.63
C TRP A 194 19.74 5.56 1.09
N ARG A 195 20.08 6.59 1.89
CA ARG A 195 19.98 8.00 1.48
C ARG A 195 21.00 8.31 0.41
N THR A 196 22.24 7.91 0.63
CA THR A 196 23.33 8.07 -0.33
C THR A 196 23.00 7.37 -1.66
N LEU A 197 22.48 6.16 -1.59
CA LEU A 197 22.05 5.40 -2.77
C LEU A 197 20.88 6.09 -3.48
N TRP A 198 19.91 6.56 -2.74
CA TRP A 198 18.77 7.31 -3.23
C TRP A 198 19.17 8.62 -3.94
N GLU A 199 20.00 9.43 -3.29
CA GLU A 199 20.53 10.67 -3.87
C GLU A 199 21.34 10.42 -5.14
N ALA A 200 22.16 9.37 -5.15
CA ALA A 200 22.92 8.95 -6.33
C ALA A 200 21.98 8.54 -7.47
N ARG A 201 20.96 7.73 -7.17
CA ARG A 201 19.96 7.30 -8.15
C ARG A 201 19.19 8.46 -8.73
N THR A 202 18.69 9.35 -7.90
CA THR A 202 17.99 10.58 -8.32
C THR A 202 18.85 11.41 -9.26
N ARG A 203 20.12 11.66 -8.91
CA ARG A 203 21.05 12.40 -9.79
C ARG A 203 21.27 11.73 -11.12
N THR A 204 21.38 10.39 -11.14
CA THR A 204 21.57 9.61 -12.38
C THR A 204 20.36 9.73 -13.29
N VAL A 205 19.15 9.59 -12.76
CA VAL A 205 17.91 9.71 -13.53
C VAL A 205 17.73 11.14 -14.04
N ILE A 206 17.92 12.15 -13.20
CA ILE A 206 17.86 13.57 -13.63
C ILE A 206 18.85 13.85 -14.75
N ALA A 207 20.09 13.38 -14.61
CA ALA A 207 21.12 13.59 -15.65
C ALA A 207 20.74 12.90 -16.98
N HIS A 208 20.17 11.69 -16.93
CA HIS A 208 19.69 10.97 -18.09
C HIS A 208 18.53 11.72 -18.78
N GLU A 209 17.54 12.15 -18.01
CA GLU A 209 16.36 12.83 -18.55
C GLU A 209 16.68 14.25 -19.06
N ARG A 210 17.71 14.90 -18.54
CA ARG A 210 18.18 16.19 -19.08
C ARG A 210 18.68 16.11 -20.53
N ALA A 211 19.07 14.94 -21.00
CA ALA A 211 19.48 14.74 -22.39
C ALA A 211 18.26 14.53 -23.34
N ARG A 212 17.05 14.44 -22.82
CA ARG A 212 15.82 14.15 -23.57
C ARG A 212 14.98 15.42 -23.74
N ASP A 213 13.99 15.34 -24.61
CA ASP A 213 12.95 16.36 -24.69
C ASP A 213 12.10 16.36 -23.41
N PRO A 214 11.74 17.53 -22.84
CA PRO A 214 10.95 17.60 -21.61
C PRO A 214 9.59 16.89 -21.71
N HIS A 215 8.91 16.94 -22.85
CA HIS A 215 7.67 16.22 -23.05
C HIS A 215 7.87 14.71 -23.06
N ALA A 216 9.03 14.23 -23.56
CA ALA A 216 9.40 12.82 -23.48
C ALA A 216 9.62 12.38 -22.00
N THR A 217 10.24 13.21 -21.17
CA THR A 217 10.38 12.97 -19.73
C THR A 217 9.00 12.87 -19.05
N VAL A 218 8.08 13.79 -19.35
CA VAL A 218 6.69 13.74 -18.83
C VAL A 218 5.98 12.48 -19.29
N ALA A 219 6.12 12.09 -20.55
CA ALA A 219 5.51 10.87 -21.09
C ALA A 219 6.04 9.61 -20.38
N VAL A 220 7.34 9.55 -20.09
CA VAL A 220 7.97 8.44 -19.34
C VAL A 220 7.43 8.38 -17.92
N TRP A 221 7.40 9.50 -17.19
CA TRP A 221 6.83 9.57 -15.85
C TRP A 221 5.37 9.12 -15.83
N HIS A 222 4.55 9.64 -16.74
CA HIS A 222 3.14 9.27 -16.84
C HIS A 222 2.94 7.78 -17.16
N ALA A 223 3.75 7.22 -18.08
CA ALA A 223 3.72 5.79 -18.38
C ALA A 223 4.06 4.95 -17.13
N ARG A 224 5.08 5.34 -16.38
CA ARG A 224 5.46 4.69 -15.11
C ARG A 224 4.32 4.73 -14.09
N ALA A 225 3.70 5.89 -13.90
CA ALA A 225 2.55 6.04 -13.01
C ALA A 225 1.37 5.16 -13.45
N ALA A 226 1.11 5.09 -14.76
CA ALA A 226 0.07 4.22 -15.30
C ALA A 226 0.37 2.72 -15.08
N GLU A 227 1.62 2.29 -15.22
CA GLU A 227 2.06 0.92 -14.91
C GLU A 227 1.85 0.58 -13.43
N LEU A 228 2.21 1.48 -12.52
CA LEU A 228 1.98 1.32 -11.08
C LEU A 228 0.47 1.19 -10.76
N LEU A 229 -0.37 2.02 -11.37
CA LEU A 229 -1.81 1.98 -11.18
C LEU A 229 -2.48 0.78 -11.85
N ALA A 230 -1.85 0.17 -12.85
CA ALA A 230 -2.29 -1.06 -13.50
C ALA A 230 -1.80 -2.33 -12.78
N ALA A 231 -0.84 -2.21 -11.86
CA ALA A 231 -0.35 -3.34 -11.08
C ALA A 231 -1.47 -3.96 -10.21
N PRO A 232 -1.50 -5.29 -10.04
CA PRO A 232 -2.55 -5.95 -9.25
C PRO A 232 -2.73 -5.35 -7.84
N ALA A 233 -1.65 -4.97 -7.17
CA ALA A 233 -1.69 -4.37 -5.85
C ALA A 233 -2.41 -3.00 -5.80
N ALA A 234 -2.59 -2.30 -6.94
CA ALA A 234 -3.35 -1.05 -6.98
C ALA A 234 -4.87 -1.25 -6.88
N SER A 235 -5.35 -2.46 -7.18
CA SER A 235 -6.79 -2.80 -7.18
C SER A 235 -7.16 -3.88 -6.17
N ASP A 236 -6.18 -4.64 -5.67
CA ASP A 236 -6.37 -5.76 -4.73
C ASP A 236 -5.89 -5.37 -3.32
N PRO A 237 -6.81 -5.20 -2.34
CA PRO A 237 -6.45 -4.86 -0.96
C PRO A 237 -5.61 -5.92 -0.25
N GLU A 238 -5.73 -7.20 -0.60
CA GLU A 238 -4.95 -8.27 0.03
C GLU A 238 -3.48 -8.21 -0.40
N LEU A 239 -3.23 -8.00 -1.69
CA LEU A 239 -1.87 -7.76 -2.18
C LEU A 239 -1.30 -6.45 -1.61
N ALA A 240 -2.11 -5.42 -1.51
CA ALA A 240 -1.72 -4.13 -0.96
C ALA A 240 -1.45 -4.15 0.56
N ALA A 241 -2.01 -5.10 1.30
CA ALA A 241 -1.74 -5.29 2.73
C ALA A 241 -0.37 -5.93 3.01
N GLN A 242 0.27 -6.52 2.01
CA GLN A 242 1.61 -7.12 2.16
C GLN A 242 2.64 -6.05 2.51
N ALA A 243 3.49 -6.35 3.51
CA ALA A 243 4.53 -5.41 3.91
C ALA A 243 5.73 -5.46 2.96
N ALA A 244 6.17 -4.29 2.53
CA ALA A 244 7.38 -4.08 1.76
C ALA A 244 8.34 -3.14 2.50
N THR A 245 9.64 -3.37 2.37
CA THR A 245 10.66 -2.43 2.88
C THR A 245 11.23 -1.68 1.68
N LEU A 246 10.83 -0.43 1.53
CA LEU A 246 11.32 0.46 0.47
C LEU A 246 11.95 1.70 1.14
N MET A 247 13.13 2.08 0.70
CA MET A 247 13.85 3.26 1.22
C MET A 247 13.91 3.28 2.76
N ALA A 248 14.27 2.14 3.35
CA ALA A 248 14.31 1.87 4.80
C ALA A 248 12.96 1.98 5.55
N ALA A 249 11.87 2.28 4.89
CA ALA A 249 10.53 2.27 5.48
C ALA A 249 9.84 0.91 5.25
N ARG A 250 9.51 0.19 6.33
CA ARG A 250 8.71 -1.03 6.27
C ARG A 250 7.24 -0.69 6.46
N LEU A 251 6.49 -0.67 5.37
CA LEU A 251 5.09 -0.30 5.31
C LEU A 251 4.30 -1.31 4.45
N PRO A 252 2.98 -1.43 4.60
CA PRO A 252 2.14 -2.09 3.60
C PRO A 252 2.31 -1.44 2.22
N VAL A 253 2.18 -2.22 1.15
CA VAL A 253 2.20 -1.69 -0.23
C VAL A 253 1.15 -0.59 -0.42
N ALA A 254 -0.02 -0.72 0.21
CA ALA A 254 -1.04 0.34 0.24
C ALA A 254 -0.51 1.70 0.69
N GLU A 255 0.35 1.72 1.72
CA GLU A 255 0.94 2.95 2.24
C GLU A 255 2.08 3.46 1.36
N HIS A 256 2.78 2.59 0.64
CA HIS A 256 3.74 3.05 -0.37
C HIS A 256 3.06 3.80 -1.53
N TYR A 257 1.84 3.41 -1.94
CA TYR A 257 1.03 4.24 -2.85
C TYR A 257 0.69 5.62 -2.26
N LEU A 258 0.42 5.69 -0.96
CA LEU A 258 0.17 6.98 -0.29
C LEU A 258 1.45 7.83 -0.19
N VAL A 259 2.63 7.20 0.02
CA VAL A 259 3.93 7.89 -0.05
C VAL A 259 4.13 8.49 -1.44
N ARG A 260 3.86 7.74 -2.52
CA ARG A 260 3.95 8.26 -3.89
C ARG A 260 2.95 9.40 -4.14
N ALA A 261 1.73 9.29 -3.61
CA ALA A 261 0.73 10.35 -3.69
C ALA A 261 1.19 11.63 -2.99
N PHE A 262 1.76 11.49 -1.78
CA PHE A 262 2.27 12.60 -1.00
C PHE A 262 3.38 13.33 -1.77
N GLU A 263 4.37 12.59 -2.27
CA GLU A 263 5.50 13.14 -3.01
C GLU A 263 5.07 13.82 -4.32
N THR A 264 4.21 13.17 -5.09
CA THR A 264 3.66 13.76 -6.32
C THR A 264 2.92 15.07 -6.04
N TRP A 265 2.11 15.11 -4.97
CA TRP A 265 1.40 16.34 -4.59
C TRP A 265 2.34 17.46 -4.13
N ILE A 266 3.31 17.15 -3.27
CA ILE A 266 4.27 18.17 -2.78
C ILE A 266 5.06 18.76 -3.94
N HIS A 267 5.52 17.95 -4.89
CA HIS A 267 6.21 18.49 -6.07
C HIS A 267 5.28 19.18 -7.06
N SER A 268 4.01 18.80 -7.14
CA SER A 268 3.01 19.58 -7.85
C SER A 268 2.83 20.98 -7.23
N TYR A 269 2.79 21.05 -5.91
CA TYR A 269 2.75 22.32 -5.17
C TYR A 269 3.99 23.18 -5.43
N ASP A 270 5.20 22.58 -5.44
CA ASP A 270 6.45 23.28 -5.74
C ASP A 270 6.46 23.84 -7.16
N ILE A 271 6.10 23.02 -8.15
CA ILE A 271 6.01 23.43 -9.56
C ILE A 271 4.95 24.53 -9.73
N GLY A 272 3.78 24.36 -9.12
CA GLY A 272 2.71 25.35 -9.19
C GLY A 272 3.14 26.71 -8.64
N ARG A 273 3.85 26.73 -7.53
CA ARG A 273 4.44 27.96 -6.97
C ARG A 273 5.48 28.59 -7.90
N ALA A 274 6.36 27.79 -8.46
CA ALA A 274 7.41 28.28 -9.36
C ALA A 274 6.85 28.87 -10.66
N LEU A 275 5.69 28.36 -11.11
CA LEU A 275 5.01 28.80 -12.31
C LEU A 275 3.93 29.87 -12.06
N ASP A 276 3.76 30.32 -10.81
CA ASP A 276 2.66 31.20 -10.37
C ASP A 276 1.26 30.64 -10.72
N ARG A 277 1.13 29.32 -10.58
CA ARG A 277 -0.11 28.55 -10.83
C ARG A 277 -0.47 27.77 -9.56
N PRO A 278 -1.32 28.31 -8.68
CA PRO A 278 -1.64 27.67 -7.41
C PRO A 278 -2.29 26.32 -7.63
N VAL A 279 -1.74 25.28 -6.98
CA VAL A 279 -2.25 23.91 -7.00
C VAL A 279 -3.14 23.73 -5.78
N PRO A 280 -4.40 23.34 -5.94
CA PRO A 280 -5.27 23.06 -4.81
C PRO A 280 -4.78 21.82 -4.05
N PRO A 281 -5.06 21.73 -2.73
CA PRO A 281 -4.77 20.52 -1.98
C PRO A 281 -5.56 19.33 -2.53
N PRO A 282 -5.13 18.08 -2.25
CA PRO A 282 -5.89 16.90 -2.62
C PRO A 282 -7.32 16.94 -2.06
N PRO A 283 -8.30 16.28 -2.70
CA PRO A 283 -9.65 16.15 -2.13
C PRO A 283 -9.61 15.70 -0.67
N ALA A 284 -10.50 16.22 0.17
CA ALA A 284 -10.46 16.02 1.63
C ALA A 284 -10.26 14.55 2.05
N GLY A 285 -10.95 13.60 1.42
CA GLY A 285 -10.79 12.17 1.71
C GLY A 285 -9.38 11.65 1.44
N HIS A 286 -8.70 12.13 0.39
CA HIS A 286 -7.33 11.78 0.05
C HIS A 286 -6.34 12.48 0.99
N LEU A 287 -6.52 13.77 1.23
CA LEU A 287 -5.69 14.54 2.16
C LEU A 287 -5.64 13.88 3.54
N TRP A 288 -6.79 13.41 4.06
CA TRP A 288 -6.85 12.71 5.34
C TRP A 288 -6.15 11.35 5.34
N GLN A 289 -6.01 10.70 4.19
CA GLN A 289 -5.16 9.49 4.09
C GLN A 289 -3.69 9.86 4.20
N LEU A 290 -3.26 10.96 3.56
CA LEU A 290 -1.89 11.48 3.66
C LEU A 290 -1.56 11.94 5.08
N VAL A 291 -2.47 12.64 5.76
CA VAL A 291 -2.33 13.03 7.17
C VAL A 291 -2.10 11.81 8.06
N ARG A 292 -2.92 10.77 7.94
CA ARG A 292 -2.75 9.54 8.75
C ARG A 292 -1.41 8.87 8.52
N LEU A 293 -0.96 8.78 7.27
CA LEU A 293 0.36 8.27 6.93
C LEU A 293 1.46 9.11 7.58
N ALA A 294 1.39 10.43 7.44
CA ALA A 294 2.37 11.37 8.00
C ALA A 294 2.44 11.27 9.54
N VAL A 295 1.29 11.21 10.21
CA VAL A 295 1.19 11.01 11.67
C VAL A 295 1.85 9.71 12.11
N ARG A 296 1.59 8.61 11.38
CA ARG A 296 2.19 7.30 11.67
C ARG A 296 3.70 7.33 11.54
N ILE A 297 4.22 7.89 10.43
CA ILE A 297 5.66 8.00 10.21
C ILE A 297 6.30 8.92 11.25
N LEU A 298 5.64 10.03 11.60
CA LEU A 298 6.10 10.95 12.64
C LEU A 298 6.17 10.25 14.02
N GLY A 299 5.15 9.49 14.39
CA GLY A 299 5.14 8.72 15.64
C GLY A 299 6.31 7.73 15.71
N GLN A 300 6.58 7.00 14.61
CA GLN A 300 7.75 6.11 14.52
C GLN A 300 9.07 6.88 14.64
N ALA A 301 9.18 8.05 14.01
CA ALA A 301 10.38 8.87 14.02
C ALA A 301 10.64 9.53 15.38
N LEU A 302 9.59 9.89 16.13
CA LEU A 302 9.69 10.40 17.49
C LEU A 302 10.17 9.32 18.45
N GLY A 303 9.61 8.15 18.33
CA GLY A 303 9.87 7.00 19.20
C GLY A 303 9.21 7.12 20.60
N PRO A 304 9.27 6.04 21.39
CA PRO A 304 8.50 5.91 22.64
C PRO A 304 9.06 6.72 23.82
N LYS A 305 10.20 7.38 23.65
CA LYS A 305 10.85 8.21 24.70
C LYS A 305 10.65 9.71 24.51
N ALA A 306 10.02 10.12 23.40
CA ALA A 306 9.75 11.54 23.17
C ALA A 306 8.69 12.04 24.14
N PRO A 307 8.75 13.33 24.55
CA PRO A 307 7.68 13.92 25.37
C PRO A 307 6.32 13.76 24.67
N PRO A 308 5.27 13.28 25.36
CA PRO A 308 3.97 13.08 24.72
C PRO A 308 3.28 14.39 24.38
N VAL A 309 2.82 14.49 23.14
CA VAL A 309 2.12 15.67 22.61
C VAL A 309 0.80 15.21 21.99
N ALA A 310 -0.31 15.86 22.36
CA ALA A 310 -1.59 15.71 21.66
C ALA A 310 -1.57 16.55 20.38
N LEU A 311 -1.56 15.90 19.24
CA LEU A 311 -1.66 16.52 17.92
C LEU A 311 -3.09 16.41 17.42
N THR A 312 -3.79 17.53 17.37
CA THR A 312 -5.10 17.66 16.74
C THR A 312 -4.92 18.20 15.33
N VAL A 313 -5.38 17.45 14.34
CA VAL A 313 -5.50 17.97 12.96
C VAL A 313 -6.97 18.18 12.67
N THR A 314 -7.32 19.39 12.20
CA THR A 314 -8.73 19.80 12.03
C THR A 314 -8.93 20.65 10.80
N ASP A 315 -10.02 20.37 10.08
CA ASP A 315 -10.59 21.19 9.02
C ASP A 315 -12.10 21.40 9.26
N ALA A 316 -12.79 22.03 8.33
CA ALA A 316 -14.23 22.28 8.44
C ALA A 316 -15.09 20.99 8.47
N SER A 317 -14.55 19.85 8.02
CA SER A 317 -15.29 18.59 7.87
C SER A 317 -14.95 17.56 8.93
N ARG A 318 -13.76 17.63 9.54
CA ARG A 318 -13.24 16.59 10.42
C ARG A 318 -12.22 17.13 11.41
N THR A 319 -12.24 16.56 12.62
CA THR A 319 -11.21 16.72 13.64
C THR A 319 -10.74 15.34 14.09
N THR A 320 -9.44 15.16 14.18
CA THR A 320 -8.84 13.92 14.71
C THR A 320 -7.65 14.28 15.59
N GLU A 321 -7.53 13.61 16.71
CA GLU A 321 -6.45 13.78 17.67
C GLU A 321 -5.62 12.50 17.77
N TRP A 322 -4.32 12.66 17.92
CA TRP A 322 -3.35 11.59 18.18
C TRP A 322 -2.42 12.01 19.31
N ILE A 323 -2.08 11.10 20.19
CA ILE A 323 -1.01 11.28 21.18
C ILE A 323 0.25 10.66 20.59
N LEU A 324 1.29 11.47 20.44
CA LEU A 324 2.58 11.08 19.86
C LEU A 324 3.68 11.22 20.91
N GLY A 325 4.55 10.22 21.01
CA GLY A 325 5.63 10.13 22.01
C GLY A 325 5.38 9.03 23.03
N SER A 326 5.78 9.26 24.29
CA SER A 326 5.64 8.29 25.37
C SER A 326 4.18 8.03 25.73
N GLU A 327 3.81 6.76 25.87
CA GLU A 327 2.49 6.32 26.36
C GLU A 327 2.44 6.28 27.90
N ASP A 328 3.61 6.31 28.57
CA ASP A 328 3.74 6.16 30.01
C ASP A 328 3.68 7.50 30.77
N GLU A 329 3.70 8.63 30.06
CA GLU A 329 3.71 9.96 30.62
C GLU A 329 2.44 10.73 30.28
N PRO A 330 1.99 11.68 31.14
CA PRO A 330 0.88 12.56 30.80
C PRO A 330 1.26 13.49 29.63
N VAL A 331 0.27 13.82 28.80
CA VAL A 331 0.43 14.79 27.69
C VAL A 331 1.03 16.10 28.22
N ARG A 332 2.10 16.55 27.59
CA ARG A 332 2.85 17.76 27.99
C ARG A 332 2.49 18.99 27.17
N ALA A 333 2.08 18.79 25.93
CA ALA A 333 1.68 19.88 25.06
C ALA A 333 0.54 19.46 24.14
N GLU A 334 -0.19 20.45 23.64
CA GLU A 334 -1.28 20.27 22.68
C GLU A 334 -1.03 21.15 21.48
N LEU A 335 -1.15 20.59 20.28
CA LEU A 335 -0.99 21.27 19.00
C LEU A 335 -2.26 21.08 18.18
N ALA A 336 -2.77 22.16 17.59
CA ALA A 336 -3.88 22.12 16.63
C ALA A 336 -3.42 22.69 15.30
N LEU A 337 -3.48 21.90 14.23
CA LEU A 337 -3.00 22.25 12.90
C LEU A 337 -4.08 22.00 11.84
N ASP A 338 -4.05 22.80 10.78
CA ASP A 338 -4.75 22.48 9.53
C ASP A 338 -4.07 21.29 8.83
N PRO A 339 -4.84 20.40 8.15
CA PRO A 339 -4.26 19.24 7.48
C PRO A 339 -3.28 19.58 6.35
N VAL A 340 -3.49 20.70 5.63
CA VAL A 340 -2.57 21.15 4.58
C VAL A 340 -1.28 21.66 5.22
N ASP A 341 -1.38 22.50 6.25
CA ASP A 341 -0.23 23.05 6.96
C ASP A 341 0.61 21.94 7.60
N PHE A 342 -0.04 20.93 8.19
CA PHE A 342 0.65 19.77 8.73
C PHE A 342 1.40 18.98 7.64
N CYS A 343 0.76 18.72 6.50
CA CYS A 343 1.42 18.02 5.40
C CYS A 343 2.56 18.86 4.78
N LEU A 344 2.38 20.18 4.64
CA LEU A 344 3.44 21.07 4.17
C LEU A 344 4.63 21.13 5.13
N LEU A 345 4.40 21.06 6.45
CA LEU A 345 5.46 20.93 7.45
C LEU A 345 6.24 19.61 7.25
N VAL A 346 5.54 18.50 7.15
CA VAL A 346 6.13 17.16 6.94
C VAL A 346 6.88 17.09 5.62
N GLY A 347 6.38 17.76 4.58
CA GLY A 347 7.05 17.89 3.29
C GLY A 347 8.17 18.94 3.25
N GLY A 348 8.46 19.64 4.36
CA GLY A 348 9.52 20.65 4.42
C GLY A 348 9.22 21.96 3.66
N ARG A 349 7.94 22.24 3.35
CA ARG A 349 7.51 23.45 2.61
C ARG A 349 7.02 24.56 3.52
N THR A 350 6.93 24.30 4.80
CA THR A 350 6.76 25.31 5.84
C THR A 350 7.71 25.05 7.02
N THR A 351 7.90 26.04 7.88
CA THR A 351 8.76 25.92 9.05
C THR A 351 7.93 25.84 10.33
N PRO A 352 8.44 25.21 11.40
CA PRO A 352 7.78 25.21 12.69
C PRO A 352 7.38 26.60 13.20
N ASP A 353 8.16 27.64 12.87
CA ASP A 353 7.90 29.02 13.31
C ASP A 353 6.73 29.69 12.59
N ALA A 354 6.30 29.15 11.45
CA ALA A 354 5.14 29.63 10.69
C ALA A 354 3.81 29.03 11.17
N LEU A 355 3.88 28.06 12.10
CA LEU A 355 2.71 27.36 12.61
C LEU A 355 2.31 27.83 14.02
N PRO A 356 1.06 27.58 14.45
CA PRO A 356 0.64 27.88 15.81
C PRO A 356 1.55 27.21 16.84
N PRO A 357 1.97 27.92 17.92
CA PRO A 357 2.93 27.38 18.88
C PRO A 357 2.35 26.26 19.77
N GLY A 358 1.05 26.05 19.78
CA GLY A 358 0.37 25.13 20.70
C GLY A 358 0.24 25.65 22.12
N THR A 359 -0.16 24.77 23.03
CA THR A 359 -0.32 25.05 24.47
C THR A 359 0.50 24.03 25.28
N GLY A 360 0.71 24.32 26.58
CA GLY A 360 1.50 23.46 27.48
C GLY A 360 3.01 23.68 27.39
N ASP A 361 3.81 22.60 27.41
CA ASP A 361 5.28 22.66 27.35
C ASP A 361 5.77 23.05 25.93
N PRO A 362 6.35 24.24 25.77
CA PRO A 362 6.80 24.72 24.44
C PRO A 362 7.96 23.88 23.91
N THR A 363 8.74 23.23 24.75
CA THR A 363 9.85 22.36 24.32
C THR A 363 9.31 21.05 23.72
N ALA A 364 8.29 20.48 24.33
CA ALA A 364 7.64 19.28 23.81
C ALA A 364 6.98 19.57 22.47
N ALA A 365 6.19 20.65 22.35
CA ALA A 365 5.58 21.10 21.10
C ALA A 365 6.63 21.33 20.00
N ARG A 366 7.68 22.06 20.31
CA ARG A 366 8.77 22.34 19.36
C ARG A 366 9.50 21.07 18.92
N THR A 367 9.75 20.13 19.81
CA THR A 367 10.39 18.85 19.47
C THR A 367 9.58 18.08 18.43
N LEU A 368 8.25 18.05 18.57
CA LEU A 368 7.36 17.40 17.60
C LEU A 368 7.40 18.12 16.25
N LEU A 369 7.26 19.46 16.23
CA LEU A 369 7.28 20.25 15.00
C LEU A 369 8.62 20.15 14.26
N ASP A 370 9.75 20.25 14.98
CA ASP A 370 11.09 20.08 14.40
C ASP A 370 11.30 18.66 13.86
N ARG A 371 10.75 17.66 14.52
CA ARG A 371 10.83 16.28 14.02
C ARG A 371 9.99 16.11 12.75
N ALA A 372 8.78 16.67 12.72
CA ALA A 372 7.93 16.67 11.55
C ALA A 372 8.59 17.33 10.34
N ALA A 373 9.17 18.51 10.53
CA ALA A 373 9.90 19.23 9.47
C ALA A 373 11.11 18.48 8.92
N ARG A 374 11.73 17.61 9.74
CA ARG A 374 12.87 16.76 9.32
C ARG A 374 12.47 15.47 8.64
N LEU A 375 11.18 15.17 8.54
CA LEU A 375 10.69 14.04 7.74
C LEU A 375 10.76 14.33 6.25
N ALA A 376 10.97 15.57 5.86
CA ALA A 376 11.18 15.98 4.46
C ALA A 376 12.43 15.31 3.86
N TRP A 377 12.26 14.02 3.58
CA TRP A 377 13.19 13.18 2.80
C TRP A 377 12.63 12.91 1.40
N LEU A 378 11.57 13.62 1.08
CA LEU A 378 10.87 13.62 -0.20
C LEU A 378 11.38 14.77 -1.06
#